data_d69993908899d753ff8e469f54e114d8
#
_entry.id   d69993908899d753ff8e469f54e114d8
#
_cell.length_a   1.000
_cell.length_b   1.000
_cell.length_c   1.000
_cell.angle_alpha   90.00
_cell.angle_beta   90.00
_cell.angle_gamma   90.00
#
_symmetry.space_group_name_H-M   'P 1'
#
loop_
_entity.id
_entity.type
_entity.pdbx_description
1 polymer ?
#
loop_
_entity_poly.entity_id
_entity_poly.type
_entity_poly.pdbx_seq_one_letter_code
_entity_poly.pdbx_strand_id
1 'polypeptide(L)'
;MEGNWKPLETKLGAPRCAGFMFMGRLNGVNQYKHGLSRRYLFLDDEGRAYEAAGRKEFREISFDEALARVEEPLKELGETLETAYDDAYIIRKETALRAVGIEVLRLRIVPEDTLI
;
A
#
# COMPACT_ATOMS: atom_id res chain seq x y z
N MET A 1 5.74 7.58 -12.26
CA MET A 1 5.48 6.42 -13.12
C MET A 1 4.05 5.96 -12.92
N GLU A 2 3.35 5.77 -14.01
CA GLU A 2 2.01 5.23 -13.96
C GLU A 2 2.06 3.72 -13.80
N GLY A 3 1.38 3.22 -12.81
CA GLY A 3 1.26 1.80 -12.59
C GLY A 3 -0.07 1.26 -13.10
N ASN A 4 -0.18 -0.04 -13.17
CA ASN A 4 -1.45 -0.69 -13.46
C ASN A 4 -2.21 -0.88 -12.15
N TRP A 5 -3.09 0.05 -11.85
CA TRP A 5 -3.86 0.07 -10.60
C TRP A 5 -5.20 -0.64 -10.68
N LYS A 6 -5.64 -0.95 -11.89
CA LYS A 6 -6.98 -1.51 -12.09
C LYS A 6 -7.23 -2.81 -11.34
N PRO A 7 -6.31 -3.80 -11.34
CA PRO A 7 -6.56 -5.03 -10.57
C PRO A 7 -6.73 -4.75 -9.08
N LEU A 8 -5.92 -3.88 -8.52
CA LEU A 8 -5.99 -3.55 -7.10
C LEU A 8 -7.27 -2.78 -6.77
N GLU A 9 -7.60 -1.79 -7.59
CA GLU A 9 -8.81 -1.00 -7.39
C GLU A 9 -10.07 -1.84 -7.48
N THR A 10 -10.11 -2.78 -8.43
CA THR A 10 -11.24 -3.68 -8.58
C THR A 10 -11.43 -4.57 -7.35
N LYS A 11 -10.32 -5.04 -6.75
CA LYS A 11 -10.38 -5.93 -5.60
C LYS A 11 -10.63 -5.22 -4.29
N LEU A 12 -10.02 -4.06 -4.08
CA LEU A 12 -10.08 -3.37 -2.80
C LEU A 12 -10.97 -2.14 -2.80
N GLY A 13 -11.04 -1.43 -3.92
CA GLY A 13 -11.70 -0.13 -3.98
C GLY A 13 -10.90 0.95 -3.24
N ALA A 14 -11.22 2.19 -3.51
CA ALA A 14 -10.71 3.31 -2.72
C ALA A 14 -11.57 3.41 -1.44
N PRO A 15 -11.03 3.74 -0.29
CA PRO A 15 -9.67 4.16 0.00
C PRO A 15 -8.68 3.03 0.32
N ARG A 16 -9.14 1.77 0.34
CA ARG A 16 -8.30 0.65 0.78
C ARG A 16 -7.04 0.47 -0.05
N CYS A 17 -7.06 0.84 -1.35
CA CYS A 17 -5.87 0.74 -2.19
C CYS A 17 -4.94 1.95 -2.05
N ALA A 18 -5.36 3.02 -1.38
CA ALA A 18 -4.60 4.26 -1.34
C ALA A 18 -3.25 4.16 -0.61
N GLY A 19 -3.13 3.21 0.31
CA GLY A 19 -1.88 3.00 1.06
C GLY A 19 -0.83 2.19 0.32
N PHE A 20 -1.15 1.71 -0.87
CA PHE A 20 -0.22 0.90 -1.66
C PHE A 20 0.59 1.74 -2.63
N MET A 21 1.77 1.25 -2.97
CA MET A 21 2.64 1.81 -3.99
C MET A 21 2.82 0.77 -5.09
N PHE A 22 2.81 1.23 -6.35
CA PHE A 22 3.09 0.34 -7.47
C PHE A 22 4.61 0.15 -7.58
N MET A 23 5.07 -1.09 -7.48
CA MET A 23 6.50 -1.40 -7.45
C MET A 23 7.02 -1.99 -8.75
N GLY A 24 6.14 -2.27 -9.70
CA GLY A 24 6.54 -2.80 -10.99
C GLY A 24 5.70 -4.00 -11.40
N ARG A 25 6.05 -4.54 -12.55
CA ARG A 25 5.38 -5.70 -13.13
C ARG A 25 6.42 -6.71 -13.55
N LEU A 26 6.21 -7.97 -13.20
CA LEU A 26 7.14 -9.04 -13.51
C LEU A 26 6.35 -10.29 -13.87
N ASN A 27 6.63 -10.85 -15.06
CA ASN A 27 5.96 -12.07 -15.53
C ASN A 27 4.44 -11.99 -15.49
N GLY A 28 3.89 -10.82 -15.86
CA GLY A 28 2.44 -10.60 -15.88
C GLY A 28 1.82 -10.32 -14.52
N VAL A 29 2.63 -10.23 -13.47
CA VAL A 29 2.16 -9.99 -12.12
C VAL A 29 2.50 -8.57 -11.69
N ASN A 30 1.48 -7.83 -11.27
CA ASN A 30 1.65 -6.47 -10.78
C ASN A 30 2.01 -6.53 -9.30
N GLN A 31 3.02 -5.77 -8.90
CA GLN A 31 3.56 -5.80 -7.55
C GLN A 31 3.16 -4.51 -6.84
N TYR A 32 2.38 -4.64 -5.78
CA TYR A 32 1.95 -3.51 -4.95
C TYR A 32 2.51 -3.68 -3.56
N LYS A 33 3.10 -2.64 -3.01
CA LYS A 33 3.67 -2.68 -1.66
C LYS A 33 2.90 -1.72 -0.76
N HIS A 34 2.45 -2.22 0.38
CA HIS A 34 1.77 -1.36 1.33
C HIS A 34 2.78 -0.51 2.11
N GLY A 35 2.52 0.81 2.19
CA GLY A 35 3.47 1.76 2.75
C GLY A 35 3.75 1.57 4.24
N LEU A 36 2.76 1.16 5.02
CA LEU A 36 2.94 0.97 6.46
C LEU A 36 3.32 -0.47 6.82
N SER A 37 2.61 -1.46 6.27
CA SER A 37 2.90 -2.87 6.59
C SER A 37 4.20 -3.34 5.95
N ARG A 38 4.64 -2.69 4.88
CA ARG A 38 5.82 -3.04 4.10
C ARG A 38 5.71 -4.40 3.42
N ARG A 39 4.52 -4.96 3.36
CA ARG A 39 4.25 -6.24 2.71
C ARG A 39 3.75 -6.03 1.29
N TYR A 40 3.99 -7.02 0.45
CA TYR A 40 3.60 -6.98 -0.96
C TYR A 40 2.28 -7.70 -1.19
N LEU A 41 1.52 -7.20 -2.17
CA LEU A 41 0.37 -7.88 -2.73
C LEU A 41 0.64 -8.03 -4.22
N PHE A 42 0.57 -9.26 -4.72
CA PHE A 42 0.88 -9.57 -6.11
C PHE A 42 -0.41 -9.99 -6.82
N LEU A 43 -0.78 -9.24 -7.85
CA LEU A 43 -2.01 -9.52 -8.61
C LEU A 43 -1.72 -9.52 -10.11
N ASP A 44 -2.28 -10.48 -10.84
CA ASP A 44 -2.25 -10.39 -12.30
C ASP A 44 -3.35 -9.44 -12.79
N ASP A 45 -3.47 -9.29 -14.09
CA ASP A 45 -4.42 -8.32 -14.65
C ASP A 45 -5.89 -8.72 -14.44
N GLU A 46 -6.16 -10.00 -14.17
CA GLU A 46 -7.49 -10.48 -13.84
C GLU A 46 -7.78 -10.46 -12.34
N GLY A 47 -6.82 -10.04 -11.53
CA GLY A 47 -7.00 -9.95 -10.09
C GLY A 47 -6.72 -11.23 -9.33
N ARG A 48 -6.16 -12.26 -9.98
CA ARG A 48 -5.70 -13.45 -9.28
C ARG A 48 -4.47 -13.09 -8.45
N ALA A 49 -4.37 -13.65 -7.26
CA ALA A 49 -3.34 -13.32 -6.29
C ALA A 49 -2.23 -14.37 -6.27
N TYR A 50 -1.04 -13.93 -5.94
CA TYR A 50 0.14 -14.77 -5.96
C TYR A 50 0.99 -14.52 -4.73
N GLU A 51 1.88 -15.46 -4.43
CA GLU A 51 2.98 -15.28 -3.50
C GLU A 51 4.29 -15.50 -4.26
N ALA A 52 5.35 -14.88 -3.80
CA ALA A 52 6.67 -15.11 -4.36
C ALA A 52 7.11 -16.53 -4.00
N ALA A 53 7.47 -17.32 -5.01
CA ALA A 53 7.81 -18.74 -4.83
C ALA A 53 9.27 -19.03 -5.15
N GLY A 54 10.06 -18.02 -5.47
CA GLY A 54 11.45 -18.16 -5.82
C GLY A 54 11.89 -16.91 -6.57
N ARG A 55 13.07 -16.96 -7.14
CA ARG A 55 13.59 -15.81 -7.86
C ARG A 55 12.79 -15.60 -9.15
N LYS A 56 12.04 -14.51 -9.21
CA LYS A 56 11.19 -14.14 -10.35
C LYS A 56 10.05 -15.13 -10.61
N GLU A 57 9.70 -15.93 -9.60
CA GLU A 57 8.64 -16.93 -9.74
C GLU A 57 7.50 -16.62 -8.76
N PHE A 58 6.28 -16.92 -9.20
CA PHE A 58 5.08 -16.69 -8.40
C PHE A 58 4.25 -17.97 -8.39
N ARG A 59 3.55 -18.16 -7.27
CA ARG A 59 2.60 -19.27 -7.11
C ARG A 59 1.25 -18.69 -6.75
N GLU A 60 0.21 -19.15 -7.42
CA GLU A 60 -1.13 -18.64 -7.15
C GLU A 60 -1.62 -19.06 -5.76
N ILE A 61 -2.20 -18.09 -5.04
CA ILE A 61 -2.86 -18.31 -3.75
C ILE A 61 -4.20 -17.58 -3.79
N SER A 62 -5.05 -17.81 -2.79
CA SER A 62 -6.30 -17.07 -2.73
C SER A 62 -6.04 -15.59 -2.46
N PHE A 63 -6.92 -14.74 -2.94
CA PHE A 63 -6.83 -13.31 -2.67
C PHE A 63 -6.92 -13.03 -1.17
N ASP A 64 -7.81 -13.75 -0.47
CA ASP A 64 -7.97 -13.55 0.97
C ASP A 64 -6.70 -13.87 1.74
N GLU A 65 -6.01 -14.93 1.35
CA GLU A 65 -4.72 -15.29 1.97
C GLU A 65 -3.66 -14.22 1.67
N ALA A 66 -3.59 -13.76 0.43
CA ALA A 66 -2.64 -12.73 0.03
C ALA A 66 -2.88 -11.43 0.80
N LEU A 67 -4.15 -11.04 0.93
CA LEU A 67 -4.50 -9.81 1.64
C LEU A 67 -4.21 -9.94 3.14
N ALA A 68 -4.48 -11.10 3.73
CA ALA A 68 -4.22 -11.33 5.14
C ALA A 68 -2.75 -11.12 5.49
N ARG A 69 -1.85 -11.46 4.60
CA ARG A 69 -0.41 -11.26 4.81
C ARG A 69 -0.04 -9.77 4.88
N VAL A 70 -0.72 -8.94 4.09
CA VAL A 70 -0.51 -7.49 4.15
C VAL A 70 -1.11 -6.92 5.43
N GLU A 71 -2.27 -7.42 5.84
CA GLU A 71 -2.98 -6.90 7.00
C GLU A 71 -2.38 -7.34 8.35
N GLU A 72 -1.63 -8.43 8.37
CA GLU A 72 -1.08 -8.95 9.62
C GLU A 72 -0.27 -7.93 10.42
N PRO A 73 0.73 -7.23 9.84
CA PRO A 73 1.44 -6.22 10.60
C PRO A 73 0.56 -5.04 11.01
N LEU A 74 -0.48 -4.73 10.22
CA LEU A 74 -1.40 -3.64 10.56
C LEU A 74 -2.21 -3.95 11.80
N LYS A 75 -2.66 -5.20 11.94
CA LYS A 75 -3.42 -5.62 13.12
C LYS A 75 -2.62 -5.46 14.40
N GLU A 76 -1.33 -5.74 14.35
CA GLU A 76 -0.45 -5.56 15.49
C GLU A 76 -0.34 -4.10 15.91
N LEU A 77 -0.54 -3.18 14.96
CA LEU A 77 -0.52 -1.75 15.22
C LEU A 77 -1.91 -1.18 15.53
N GLY A 78 -2.94 -2.02 15.53
CA GLY A 78 -4.30 -1.57 15.73
C GLY A 78 -4.89 -0.86 14.53
N GLU A 79 -4.37 -1.12 13.33
CA GLU A 79 -4.75 -0.43 12.10
C GLU A 79 -5.48 -1.36 11.13
N THR A 80 -6.24 -0.75 10.22
CA THR A 80 -6.85 -1.42 9.08
C THR A 80 -6.30 -0.80 7.80
N LEU A 81 -6.67 -1.34 6.64
CA LEU A 81 -6.24 -0.75 5.37
C LEU A 81 -6.75 0.69 5.21
N GLU A 82 -7.92 0.99 5.72
CA GLU A 82 -8.49 2.34 5.67
C GLU A 82 -7.74 3.33 6.57
N THR A 83 -7.42 2.93 7.79
CA THR A 83 -6.75 3.83 8.74
C THR A 83 -5.25 3.93 8.47
N ALA A 84 -4.64 2.84 7.99
CA ALA A 84 -3.21 2.82 7.68
C ALA A 84 -2.85 3.78 6.54
N TYR A 85 -3.81 4.09 5.67
CA TYR A 85 -3.57 5.07 4.61
C TYR A 85 -3.26 6.45 5.21
N ASP A 86 -4.05 6.87 6.18
CA ASP A 86 -3.86 8.18 6.80
C ASP A 86 -2.50 8.27 7.49
N ASP A 87 -2.12 7.22 8.20
CA ASP A 87 -0.83 7.18 8.87
C ASP A 87 0.33 7.20 7.88
N ALA A 88 0.23 6.44 6.80
CA ALA A 88 1.27 6.41 5.79
C ALA A 88 1.43 7.77 5.12
N TYR A 89 0.33 8.46 4.85
CA TYR A 89 0.36 9.81 4.28
C TYR A 89 1.06 10.78 5.25
N ILE A 90 0.70 10.74 6.51
CA ILE A 90 1.30 11.60 7.54
C ILE A 90 2.81 11.35 7.62
N ILE A 91 3.22 10.10 7.67
CA ILE A 91 4.65 9.74 7.75
C ILE A 91 5.41 10.32 6.56
N ARG A 92 4.87 10.17 5.35
CA ARG A 92 5.54 10.70 4.16
C ARG A 92 5.68 12.21 4.21
N LYS A 93 4.65 12.92 4.66
CA LYS A 93 4.68 14.38 4.75
C LYS A 93 5.67 14.84 5.81
N GLU A 94 5.68 14.18 6.97
CA GLU A 94 6.65 14.50 8.02
C GLU A 94 8.08 14.30 7.53
N THR A 95 8.33 13.20 6.85
CA THR A 95 9.65 12.89 6.31
C THR A 95 10.10 13.94 5.31
N ALA A 96 9.21 14.33 4.39
CA ALA A 96 9.53 15.34 3.38
C ALA A 96 9.82 16.69 4.02
N LEU A 97 9.07 17.08 5.03
CA LEU A 97 9.29 18.35 5.72
C LEU A 97 10.61 18.36 6.48
N ARG A 98 10.94 17.26 7.16
CA ARG A 98 12.20 17.16 7.88
C ARG A 98 13.39 17.18 6.94
N ALA A 99 13.24 16.62 5.74
CA ALA A 99 14.31 16.59 4.75
C ALA A 99 14.72 17.99 4.27
N VAL A 100 13.81 18.96 4.36
CA VAL A 100 14.12 20.36 4.00
C VAL A 100 14.38 21.22 5.24
N GLY A 101 14.63 20.60 6.39
CA GLY A 101 15.02 21.31 7.60
C GLY A 101 13.88 21.88 8.44
N ILE A 102 12.65 21.46 8.15
CA ILE A 102 11.50 21.92 8.92
C ILE A 102 11.26 20.95 10.07
N GLU A 103 11.21 21.48 11.29
CA GLU A 103 10.93 20.67 12.45
C GLU A 103 9.44 20.36 12.51
N VAL A 104 9.11 19.08 12.71
CA VAL A 104 7.73 18.61 12.77
C VAL A 104 7.55 17.72 13.97
N LEU A 105 6.58 18.02 14.82
CA LEU A 105 6.23 17.15 15.94
C LEU A 105 5.30 16.03 15.48
N ARG A 106 4.18 16.37 14.92
CA ARG A 106 3.27 15.40 14.33
C ARG A 106 2.25 16.13 13.45
N LEU A 107 2.10 15.69 12.22
CA LEU A 107 1.09 16.24 11.34
C LEU A 107 -0.27 15.64 11.65
N ARG A 108 -1.30 16.39 11.31
CA ARG A 108 -2.68 15.92 11.33
C ARG A 108 -3.28 16.13 9.96
N ILE A 109 -4.14 15.19 9.54
CA ILE A 109 -4.91 15.37 8.33
C ILE A 109 -6.10 16.27 8.71
N VAL A 110 -6.22 17.39 8.03
CA VAL A 110 -7.29 18.34 8.26
C VAL A 110 -7.97 18.64 6.92
N PRO A 111 -9.21 19.20 6.97
CA PRO A 111 -9.86 19.60 5.73
C PRO A 111 -8.98 20.54 4.90
N GLU A 112 -9.05 20.39 3.60
CA GLU A 112 -8.17 21.11 2.67
C GLU A 112 -8.26 22.61 2.81
N ASP A 113 -9.44 23.13 3.11
CA ASP A 113 -9.67 24.55 3.27
C ASP A 113 -9.01 25.14 4.53
N THR A 114 -8.51 24.31 5.43
CA THR A 114 -7.79 24.78 6.61
C THR A 114 -6.28 24.70 6.44
N LEU A 115 -5.79 24.14 5.33
CA LEU A 115 -4.38 24.06 5.01
C LEU A 115 -3.93 25.34 4.33
N ILE A 116 -2.81 25.86 4.75
CA ILE A 116 -2.27 27.10 4.22
C ILE A 116 -0.89 26.85 3.65
#